data_a9bebc9b8f6273f8ff04aab2c4592d30
#
_entry.id   a9bebc9b8f6273f8ff04aab2c4592d30
#
_cell.length_a   1.000
_cell.length_b   1.000
_cell.length_c   1.000
_cell.angle_alpha   90.00
_cell.angle_beta   90.00
_cell.angle_gamma   90.00
#
_symmetry.space_group_name_H-M   'P 1'
#
loop_
_entity.id
_entity.type
_entity.pdbx_description
1 polymer ?
#
loop_
_entity_poly.entity_id
_entity_poly.type
_entity_poly.pdbx_seq_one_letter_code
_entity_poly.pdbx_strand_id
1 'polypeptide(L)'
;MIMKKSAFILGMGVLLASHQALAHGHHHGKPLTEVEQKASEGIFDDVNVKDRALSDWDGIWQSVNPLLLSGDLDPVLEKKAKKSGKTVAEYRAYYQKGYATDVEMIGIENNVIEFHVGKAVQSCHYDYAGHKILTYASGKKGVRYLFECKDAQSKAPKFVQFSDHIIAPRQSQHFHIFMGSESQDALLKEMDNWPTYYPYNMTKAQVVDEMLHH
;
A
#
# COMPACT_ATOMS: atom_id res chain seq x y z
N MET A 1 50.89 -49.08 51.68
CA MET A 1 50.95 -48.11 50.58
C MET A 1 49.73 -48.37 49.69
N ILE A 2 48.63 -47.67 49.91
CA ILE A 2 47.33 -47.96 49.33
C ILE A 2 46.97 -46.78 48.36
N MET A 3 46.98 -47.08 47.08
CA MET A 3 46.57 -46.10 46.02
C MET A 3 45.05 -46.10 45.91
N LYS A 4 44.43 -44.94 46.17
CA LYS A 4 43.03 -44.70 45.91
C LYS A 4 42.86 -44.32 44.45
N LYS A 5 42.06 -45.09 43.72
CA LYS A 5 41.61 -44.76 42.34
C LYS A 5 40.38 -43.83 42.44
N SER A 6 40.51 -42.61 41.96
CA SER A 6 39.36 -41.69 41.71
C SER A 6 38.74 -41.97 40.41
N ALA A 7 37.45 -42.25 40.36
CA ALA A 7 36.65 -42.40 39.19
C ALA A 7 36.16 -40.99 38.70
N PHE A 8 36.49 -40.64 37.45
CA PHE A 8 35.96 -39.45 36.80
C PHE A 8 34.65 -39.82 36.10
N ILE A 9 33.56 -39.22 36.57
CA ILE A 9 32.25 -39.33 35.90
C ILE A 9 32.17 -38.20 34.87
N LEU A 10 32.16 -38.58 33.58
CA LEU A 10 32.00 -37.68 32.46
C LEU A 10 30.48 -37.40 32.30
N GLY A 11 30.03 -36.24 32.75
CA GLY A 11 28.67 -35.78 32.55
C GLY A 11 28.48 -35.32 31.10
N MET A 12 27.68 -36.05 30.35
CA MET A 12 27.29 -35.73 28.99
C MET A 12 26.15 -34.70 29.03
N GLY A 13 26.50 -33.43 28.90
CA GLY A 13 25.53 -32.34 28.77
C GLY A 13 24.84 -32.40 27.42
N VAL A 14 23.55 -32.71 27.42
CA VAL A 14 22.69 -32.58 26.24
C VAL A 14 22.37 -31.09 26.05
N LEU A 15 22.99 -30.46 25.06
CA LEU A 15 22.59 -29.15 24.59
C LEU A 15 21.24 -29.27 23.85
N LEU A 16 20.15 -28.89 24.51
CA LEU A 16 18.88 -28.62 23.87
C LEU A 16 19.02 -27.34 23.08
N ALA A 17 19.26 -27.44 21.77
CA ALA A 17 19.15 -26.32 20.85
C ALA A 17 17.67 -25.96 20.75
N SER A 18 17.27 -24.93 21.50
CA SER A 18 15.95 -24.30 21.32
C SER A 18 15.95 -23.61 19.95
N HIS A 19 15.30 -24.24 18.96
CA HIS A 19 14.94 -23.60 17.71
C HIS A 19 13.86 -22.56 18.05
N GLN A 20 14.28 -21.30 18.18
CA GLN A 20 13.34 -20.19 18.12
C GLN A 20 12.79 -20.13 16.68
N ALA A 21 11.61 -20.64 16.49
CA ALA A 21 10.82 -20.35 15.30
C ALA A 21 10.60 -18.84 15.27
N LEU A 22 11.28 -18.15 14.37
CA LEU A 22 10.93 -16.78 13.99
C LEU A 22 9.52 -16.85 13.40
N ALA A 23 8.53 -16.61 14.24
CA ALA A 23 7.19 -16.34 13.78
C ALA A 23 7.30 -15.06 12.93
N HIS A 24 7.19 -15.19 11.61
CA HIS A 24 6.95 -14.09 10.73
C HIS A 24 5.56 -13.56 11.09
N GLY A 25 5.53 -12.57 11.97
CA GLY A 25 4.32 -11.85 12.29
C GLY A 25 3.86 -11.13 11.02
N HIS A 26 2.86 -11.67 10.36
CA HIS A 26 2.05 -10.88 9.47
C HIS A 26 1.44 -9.77 10.33
N HIS A 27 1.88 -8.53 10.13
CA HIS A 27 1.20 -7.37 10.68
C HIS A 27 -0.17 -7.26 9.99
N HIS A 28 -1.10 -8.12 10.36
CA HIS A 28 -2.50 -7.89 10.09
C HIS A 28 -2.91 -6.70 10.94
N GLY A 29 -3.13 -5.55 10.31
CA GLY A 29 -3.72 -4.40 10.97
C GLY A 29 -5.00 -4.86 11.70
N LYS A 30 -5.39 -4.12 12.75
CA LYS A 30 -6.64 -4.41 13.47
C LYS A 30 -7.79 -4.60 12.46
N PRO A 31 -8.59 -5.67 12.57
CA PRO A 31 -9.71 -5.93 11.66
C PRO A 31 -10.61 -4.70 11.49
N LEU A 32 -11.17 -4.54 10.30
CA LEU A 32 -12.13 -3.47 10.04
C LEU A 32 -13.40 -3.70 10.86
N THR A 33 -13.94 -2.63 11.44
CA THR A 33 -15.29 -2.63 12.01
C THR A 33 -16.32 -2.73 10.88
N GLU A 34 -17.58 -3.04 11.18
CA GLU A 34 -18.64 -3.09 10.17
C GLU A 34 -18.81 -1.75 9.43
N VAL A 35 -18.64 -0.63 10.13
CA VAL A 35 -18.69 0.72 9.54
C VAL A 35 -17.52 0.94 8.58
N GLU A 36 -16.31 0.57 8.98
CA GLU A 36 -15.11 0.67 8.12
C GLU A 36 -15.22 -0.28 6.91
N GLN A 37 -15.80 -1.47 7.08
CA GLN A 37 -16.04 -2.39 5.97
C GLN A 37 -17.01 -1.79 4.95
N LYS A 38 -18.13 -1.23 5.37
CA LYS A 38 -19.06 -0.52 4.47
C LYS A 38 -18.40 0.68 3.79
N ALA A 39 -17.58 1.42 4.53
CA ALA A 39 -16.84 2.56 3.98
C ALA A 39 -15.84 2.11 2.90
N SER A 40 -15.17 0.98 3.09
CA SER A 40 -14.26 0.43 2.07
C SER A 40 -14.96 0.02 0.77
N GLU A 41 -16.25 -0.24 0.85
CA GLU A 41 -17.11 -0.53 -0.31
C GLU A 41 -17.71 0.75 -0.95
N GLY A 42 -17.37 1.92 -0.42
CA GLY A 42 -17.86 3.22 -0.90
C GLY A 42 -19.23 3.59 -0.35
N ILE A 43 -19.63 3.02 0.80
CA ILE A 43 -20.93 3.26 1.45
C ILE A 43 -20.68 3.87 2.83
N PHE A 44 -20.80 5.18 2.94
CA PHE A 44 -20.62 5.92 4.20
C PHE A 44 -21.33 7.27 4.17
N ASP A 45 -21.60 7.82 5.35
CA ASP A 45 -22.08 9.19 5.52
C ASP A 45 -20.88 10.15 5.54
N ASP A 46 -21.02 11.32 4.91
CA ASP A 46 -19.94 12.30 4.77
C ASP A 46 -19.41 12.78 6.13
N VAL A 47 -20.27 12.86 7.14
CA VAL A 47 -19.93 13.25 8.53
C VAL A 47 -18.92 12.27 9.19
N ASN A 48 -18.83 11.04 8.68
CA ASN A 48 -17.92 10.02 9.19
C ASN A 48 -16.50 10.16 8.62
N VAL A 49 -16.31 10.93 7.55
CA VAL A 49 -15.00 11.21 6.98
C VAL A 49 -14.23 12.14 7.93
N LYS A 50 -13.00 11.74 8.27
CA LYS A 50 -12.11 12.51 9.15
C LYS A 50 -10.83 12.87 8.42
N ASP A 51 -10.24 14.00 8.81
CA ASP A 51 -8.91 14.37 8.36
C ASP A 51 -7.88 13.31 8.75
N ARG A 52 -6.89 13.12 7.89
CA ARG A 52 -5.82 12.13 8.09
C ARG A 52 -4.46 12.78 7.91
N ALA A 53 -3.52 12.43 8.75
CA ALA A 53 -2.13 12.86 8.63
C ALA A 53 -1.38 11.99 7.60
N LEU A 54 -0.32 12.53 6.99
CA LEU A 54 0.50 11.77 6.05
C LEU A 54 1.14 10.53 6.69
N SER A 55 1.34 10.55 8.02
CA SER A 55 1.83 9.41 8.78
C SER A 55 0.94 8.15 8.72
N ASP A 56 -0.33 8.27 8.30
CA ASP A 56 -1.17 7.11 8.03
C ASP A 56 -0.66 6.28 6.84
N TRP A 57 0.21 6.84 6.02
CA TRP A 57 0.87 6.19 4.88
C TRP A 57 2.37 6.02 5.09
N ASP A 58 2.92 6.23 6.30
CA ASP A 58 4.34 6.01 6.57
C ASP A 58 4.78 4.61 6.17
N GLY A 59 5.93 4.50 5.55
CA GLY A 59 6.54 3.26 5.11
C GLY A 59 7.20 3.32 3.75
N ILE A 60 7.63 2.15 3.27
CA ILE A 60 8.18 1.97 1.94
C ILE A 60 7.19 1.14 1.13
N TRP A 61 6.88 1.60 -0.08
CA TRP A 61 5.81 1.10 -0.92
C TRP A 61 6.29 0.75 -2.31
N GLN A 62 5.85 -0.37 -2.85
CA GLN A 62 6.15 -0.83 -4.21
C GLN A 62 4.95 -0.69 -5.14
N SER A 63 5.21 -0.27 -6.38
CA SER A 63 4.19 -0.20 -7.43
C SER A 63 3.74 -1.58 -7.87
N VAL A 64 2.43 -1.74 -8.14
CA VAL A 64 1.88 -2.98 -8.75
C VAL A 64 2.04 -3.01 -10.27
N ASN A 65 2.42 -1.89 -10.90
CA ASN A 65 2.56 -1.84 -12.36
C ASN A 65 3.55 -2.88 -12.91
N PRO A 66 4.74 -3.11 -12.32
CA PRO A 66 5.63 -4.18 -12.76
C PRO A 66 5.01 -5.58 -12.69
N LEU A 67 4.17 -5.86 -11.68
CA LEU A 67 3.49 -7.15 -11.53
C LEU A 67 2.42 -7.37 -12.63
N LEU A 68 1.77 -6.30 -13.04
CA LEU A 68 0.83 -6.35 -14.17
C LEU A 68 1.57 -6.62 -15.49
N LEU A 69 2.67 -5.91 -15.72
CA LEU A 69 3.45 -6.03 -16.96
C LEU A 69 4.14 -7.39 -17.10
N SER A 70 4.58 -8.00 -15.99
CA SER A 70 5.18 -9.33 -15.97
C SER A 70 4.18 -10.48 -16.08
N GLY A 71 2.87 -10.22 -15.93
CA GLY A 71 1.83 -11.24 -15.91
C GLY A 71 1.57 -11.85 -14.53
N ASP A 72 2.27 -11.43 -13.49
CA ASP A 72 2.05 -11.91 -12.11
C ASP A 72 0.61 -11.66 -11.62
N LEU A 73 -0.09 -10.63 -12.16
CA LEU A 73 -1.48 -10.33 -11.84
C LEU A 73 -2.53 -11.06 -12.68
N ASP A 74 -2.15 -11.97 -13.57
CA ASP A 74 -3.08 -12.70 -14.44
C ASP A 74 -4.19 -13.43 -13.66
N PRO A 75 -3.90 -14.09 -12.52
CA PRO A 75 -4.95 -14.71 -11.71
C PRO A 75 -6.01 -13.72 -11.20
N VAL A 76 -5.60 -12.49 -10.89
CA VAL A 76 -6.52 -11.40 -10.46
C VAL A 76 -7.41 -10.98 -11.62
N LEU A 77 -6.83 -10.79 -12.81
CA LEU A 77 -7.58 -10.41 -14.02
C LEU A 77 -8.59 -11.49 -14.41
N GLU A 78 -8.19 -12.76 -14.37
CA GLU A 78 -9.08 -13.91 -14.64
C GLU A 78 -10.26 -13.98 -13.66
N LYS A 79 -10.01 -13.80 -12.37
CA LYS A 79 -11.06 -13.78 -11.34
C LYS A 79 -12.07 -12.66 -11.60
N LYS A 80 -11.58 -11.45 -11.93
CA LYS A 80 -12.44 -10.28 -12.21
C LYS A 80 -13.24 -10.49 -13.52
N ALA A 81 -12.61 -11.05 -14.55
CA ALA A 81 -13.27 -11.37 -15.82
C ALA A 81 -14.45 -12.34 -15.61
N LYS A 82 -14.23 -13.41 -14.85
CA LYS A 82 -15.29 -14.39 -14.51
C LYS A 82 -16.49 -13.78 -13.81
N LYS A 83 -16.26 -12.75 -12.96
CA LYS A 83 -17.33 -12.08 -12.19
C LYS A 83 -18.15 -11.07 -13.00
N SER A 84 -17.56 -10.45 -14.02
CA SER A 84 -18.16 -9.29 -14.70
C SER A 84 -18.63 -9.55 -16.13
N GLY A 85 -18.28 -10.70 -16.71
CA GLY A 85 -18.55 -11.00 -18.12
C GLY A 85 -17.64 -10.26 -19.12
N LYS A 86 -16.66 -9.49 -18.66
CA LYS A 86 -15.60 -8.92 -19.49
C LYS A 86 -14.49 -9.93 -19.76
N THR A 87 -13.72 -9.73 -20.81
CA THR A 87 -12.55 -10.56 -21.11
C THR A 87 -11.35 -10.19 -20.25
N VAL A 88 -10.41 -11.11 -20.09
CA VAL A 88 -9.11 -10.85 -19.43
C VAL A 88 -8.35 -9.74 -20.15
N ALA A 89 -8.41 -9.68 -21.49
CA ALA A 89 -7.76 -8.65 -22.30
C ALA A 89 -8.31 -7.25 -22.01
N GLU A 90 -9.64 -7.10 -21.87
CA GLU A 90 -10.26 -5.84 -21.48
C GLU A 90 -9.84 -5.40 -20.10
N TYR A 91 -9.78 -6.32 -19.12
CA TYR A 91 -9.27 -6.01 -17.79
C TYR A 91 -7.80 -5.62 -17.81
N ARG A 92 -6.98 -6.32 -18.60
CA ARG A 92 -5.56 -5.98 -18.74
C ARG A 92 -5.38 -4.56 -19.28
N ALA A 93 -6.09 -4.20 -20.35
CA ALA A 93 -6.05 -2.84 -20.93
C ALA A 93 -6.50 -1.78 -19.90
N TYR A 94 -7.56 -2.05 -19.15
CA TYR A 94 -8.05 -1.17 -18.10
C TYR A 94 -7.00 -0.95 -17.00
N TYR A 95 -6.40 -2.02 -16.47
CA TYR A 95 -5.39 -1.92 -15.42
C TYR A 95 -4.05 -1.38 -15.93
N GLN A 96 -3.68 -1.64 -17.18
CA GLN A 96 -2.51 -1.01 -17.79
C GLN A 96 -2.62 0.50 -17.81
N LYS A 97 -3.80 1.03 -18.09
CA LYS A 97 -4.06 2.48 -17.99
C LYS A 97 -4.08 2.93 -16.53
N GLY A 98 -4.78 2.21 -15.67
CA GLY A 98 -4.97 2.58 -14.27
C GLY A 98 -3.68 2.59 -13.45
N TYR A 99 -2.84 1.58 -13.63
CA TYR A 99 -1.60 1.42 -12.85
C TYR A 99 -0.36 2.06 -13.47
N ALA A 100 -0.48 2.62 -14.69
CA ALA A 100 0.65 3.19 -15.41
C ALA A 100 1.39 4.24 -14.56
N THR A 101 2.67 4.02 -14.32
CA THR A 101 3.56 4.93 -13.60
C THR A 101 5.01 4.58 -13.89
N ASP A 102 5.90 5.55 -13.84
CA ASP A 102 7.36 5.40 -13.84
C ASP A 102 7.94 5.43 -12.40
N VAL A 103 7.11 5.75 -11.40
CA VAL A 103 7.50 5.70 -9.99
C VAL A 103 7.41 4.26 -9.49
N GLU A 104 8.55 3.61 -9.33
CA GLU A 104 8.63 2.19 -8.95
C GLU A 104 8.44 1.99 -7.45
N MET A 105 8.88 2.96 -6.64
CA MET A 105 8.84 2.91 -5.19
C MET A 105 8.54 4.29 -4.60
N ILE A 106 7.80 4.31 -3.50
CA ILE A 106 7.51 5.51 -2.71
C ILE A 106 7.97 5.25 -1.28
N GLY A 107 8.76 6.18 -0.71
CA GLY A 107 9.09 6.25 0.71
C GLY A 107 8.31 7.39 1.37
N ILE A 108 7.70 7.14 2.53
CA ILE A 108 6.96 8.16 3.28
C ILE A 108 7.40 8.09 4.73
N GLU A 109 7.95 9.21 5.24
CA GLU A 109 8.37 9.35 6.63
C GLU A 109 8.48 10.83 7.01
N ASN A 110 8.08 11.19 8.23
CA ASN A 110 8.22 12.55 8.77
C ASN A 110 7.66 13.65 7.86
N ASN A 111 6.51 13.42 7.24
CA ASN A 111 5.87 14.29 6.24
C ASN A 111 6.70 14.53 4.96
N VAL A 112 7.70 13.72 4.70
CA VAL A 112 8.44 13.70 3.43
C VAL A 112 7.94 12.54 2.59
N ILE A 113 7.71 12.80 1.29
CA ILE A 113 7.48 11.75 0.30
C ILE A 113 8.67 11.72 -0.65
N GLU A 114 9.25 10.53 -0.83
CA GLU A 114 10.29 10.23 -1.81
C GLU A 114 9.69 9.40 -2.95
N PHE A 115 9.90 9.85 -4.18
CA PHE A 115 9.50 9.18 -5.41
C PHE A 115 10.73 8.63 -6.12
N HIS A 116 10.79 7.32 -6.30
CA HIS A 116 11.91 6.64 -6.95
C HIS A 116 11.54 6.28 -8.39
N VAL A 117 12.26 6.89 -9.35
CA VAL A 117 12.11 6.66 -10.80
C VAL A 117 13.45 6.18 -11.34
N GLY A 118 13.60 4.88 -11.55
CA GLY A 118 14.87 4.27 -11.90
C GLY A 118 15.96 4.59 -10.86
N LYS A 119 17.01 5.36 -11.25
CA LYS A 119 18.07 5.80 -10.34
C LYS A 119 17.83 7.19 -9.71
N ALA A 120 16.80 7.88 -10.13
CA ALA A 120 16.49 9.22 -9.63
C ALA A 120 15.55 9.13 -8.41
N VAL A 121 15.81 9.99 -7.42
CA VAL A 121 14.92 10.18 -6.28
C VAL A 121 14.52 11.65 -6.26
N GLN A 122 13.22 11.89 -6.21
CA GLN A 122 12.64 13.22 -6.04
C GLN A 122 11.89 13.24 -4.73
N SER A 123 12.10 14.23 -3.89
CA SER A 123 11.46 14.30 -2.59
C SER A 123 10.96 15.68 -2.27
N CYS A 124 9.94 15.74 -1.43
CA CYS A 124 9.44 16.99 -0.88
C CYS A 124 8.81 16.76 0.49
N HIS A 125 8.80 17.81 1.31
CA HIS A 125 8.00 17.87 2.52
C HIS A 125 6.58 18.31 2.14
N TYR A 126 5.57 17.52 2.55
CA TYR A 126 4.18 17.76 2.20
C TYR A 126 3.35 18.15 3.41
N ASP A 127 2.51 19.15 3.22
CA ASP A 127 1.49 19.54 4.20
C ASP A 127 0.12 19.06 3.76
N TYR A 128 -0.70 18.71 4.73
CA TYR A 128 -2.09 18.35 4.51
C TYR A 128 -2.90 19.55 4.01
N ALA A 129 -3.66 19.34 2.93
CA ALA A 129 -4.47 20.37 2.27
C ALA A 129 -5.99 20.07 2.30
N GLY A 130 -6.42 19.15 3.16
CA GLY A 130 -7.81 18.76 3.28
C GLY A 130 -8.15 17.45 2.57
N HIS A 131 -9.45 17.14 2.51
CA HIS A 131 -9.95 15.98 1.77
C HIS A 131 -11.12 16.36 0.87
N LYS A 132 -11.40 15.50 -0.11
CA LYS A 132 -12.58 15.60 -0.99
C LYS A 132 -13.29 14.27 -1.06
N ILE A 133 -14.60 14.31 -0.90
CA ILE A 133 -15.49 13.16 -1.11
C ILE A 133 -15.93 13.20 -2.56
N LEU A 134 -15.71 12.12 -3.28
CA LEU A 134 -16.14 11.94 -4.66
C LEU A 134 -17.30 10.95 -4.70
N THR A 135 -18.32 11.26 -5.50
CA THR A 135 -19.41 10.32 -5.79
C THR A 135 -19.26 9.84 -7.22
N TYR A 136 -19.12 8.54 -7.39
CA TYR A 136 -18.97 7.90 -8.70
C TYR A 136 -20.32 7.65 -9.36
N ALA A 137 -20.33 7.39 -10.68
CA ALA A 137 -21.55 7.10 -11.44
C ALA A 137 -22.34 5.88 -10.89
N SER A 138 -21.67 4.98 -10.19
CA SER A 138 -22.31 3.85 -9.49
C SER A 138 -23.08 4.24 -8.23
N GLY A 139 -23.02 5.49 -7.78
CA GLY A 139 -23.52 5.97 -6.49
C GLY A 139 -22.59 5.69 -5.30
N LYS A 140 -21.52 4.92 -5.50
CA LYS A 140 -20.49 4.71 -4.48
C LYS A 140 -19.65 5.96 -4.28
N LYS A 141 -19.08 6.11 -3.09
CA LYS A 141 -18.23 7.25 -2.75
C LYS A 141 -16.79 6.81 -2.50
N GLY A 142 -15.87 7.74 -2.71
CA GLY A 142 -14.47 7.60 -2.33
C GLY A 142 -13.96 8.89 -1.71
N VAL A 143 -12.88 8.81 -0.97
CA VAL A 143 -12.23 9.98 -0.37
C VAL A 143 -10.84 10.12 -0.97
N ARG A 144 -10.47 11.35 -1.33
CA ARG A 144 -9.10 11.74 -1.65
C ARG A 144 -8.57 12.67 -0.59
N TYR A 145 -7.44 12.33 0.00
CA TYR A 145 -6.71 13.12 0.98
C TYR A 145 -5.60 13.88 0.25
N LEU A 146 -5.61 15.20 0.36
CA LEU A 146 -4.84 16.12 -0.45
C LEU A 146 -3.61 16.60 0.33
N PHE A 147 -2.46 16.63 -0.36
CA PHE A 147 -1.20 17.11 0.20
C PHE A 147 -0.49 18.01 -0.80
N GLU A 148 0.26 19.00 -0.29
CA GLU A 148 0.98 19.98 -1.11
C GLU A 148 2.45 20.05 -0.72
N CYS A 149 3.32 19.98 -1.71
CA CYS A 149 4.76 20.18 -1.55
C CYS A 149 5.07 21.62 -1.13
N LYS A 150 5.85 21.79 -0.06
CA LYS A 150 6.24 23.10 0.46
C LYS A 150 7.53 23.66 -0.13
N ASP A 151 8.34 22.81 -0.75
CA ASP A 151 9.58 23.24 -1.39
C ASP A 151 9.33 23.62 -2.85
N ALA A 152 9.40 24.92 -3.12
CA ALA A 152 9.24 25.46 -4.48
C ALA A 152 10.37 25.04 -5.45
N GLN A 153 11.52 24.59 -4.93
CA GLN A 153 12.66 24.13 -5.71
C GLN A 153 12.65 22.61 -5.95
N SER A 154 11.80 21.88 -5.25
CA SER A 154 11.66 20.43 -5.44
C SER A 154 11.14 20.10 -6.84
N LYS A 155 11.68 19.02 -7.41
CA LYS A 155 11.21 18.41 -8.66
C LYS A 155 10.13 17.35 -8.43
N ALA A 156 9.83 17.02 -7.17
CA ALA A 156 8.74 16.13 -6.82
C ALA A 156 7.38 16.73 -7.24
N PRO A 157 6.35 15.91 -7.42
CA PRO A 157 5.00 16.39 -7.72
C PRO A 157 4.55 17.43 -6.70
N LYS A 158 4.05 18.58 -7.16
CA LYS A 158 3.62 19.66 -6.27
C LYS A 158 2.36 19.30 -5.47
N PHE A 159 1.50 18.50 -6.07
CA PHE A 159 0.23 18.07 -5.50
C PHE A 159 0.17 16.55 -5.51
N VAL A 160 -0.30 15.99 -4.40
CA VAL A 160 -0.48 14.55 -4.23
C VAL A 160 -1.83 14.30 -3.56
N GLN A 161 -2.54 13.26 -4.01
CA GLN A 161 -3.78 12.82 -3.39
C GLN A 161 -3.72 11.31 -3.17
N PHE A 162 -4.04 10.88 -1.94
CA PHE A 162 -4.15 9.47 -1.59
C PHE A 162 -5.61 9.03 -1.50
N SER A 163 -5.87 7.80 -1.90
CA SER A 163 -7.13 7.10 -1.69
C SER A 163 -6.84 5.63 -1.39
N ASP A 164 -7.35 5.12 -0.27
CA ASP A 164 -7.07 3.77 0.21
C ASP A 164 -8.31 3.06 0.80
N HIS A 165 -9.50 3.52 0.43
CA HIS A 165 -10.78 3.02 0.94
C HIS A 165 -11.01 3.22 2.44
N ILE A 166 -10.16 3.99 3.13
CA ILE A 166 -10.23 4.32 4.55
C ILE A 166 -10.68 5.77 4.70
N ILE A 167 -11.63 6.03 5.62
CA ILE A 167 -12.26 7.35 5.79
C ILE A 167 -11.93 8.04 7.11
N ALA A 168 -11.11 7.43 7.96
CA ALA A 168 -10.69 7.95 9.26
C ALA A 168 -9.23 7.57 9.55
N PRO A 169 -8.54 8.21 10.52
CA PRO A 169 -7.15 7.94 10.84
C PRO A 169 -6.88 6.46 11.10
N ARG A 170 -6.03 5.87 10.25
CA ARG A 170 -5.60 4.48 10.32
C ARG A 170 -4.44 4.26 9.37
N GLN A 171 -3.47 3.43 9.76
CA GLN A 171 -2.38 2.98 8.89
C GLN A 171 -2.93 2.31 7.62
N SER A 172 -2.51 2.81 6.46
CA SER A 172 -2.87 2.26 5.15
C SER A 172 -2.22 0.89 4.93
N GLN A 173 -2.92 0.01 4.22
CA GLN A 173 -2.41 -1.31 3.82
C GLN A 173 -2.07 -1.37 2.34
N HIS A 174 -2.67 -0.53 1.53
CA HIS A 174 -2.35 -0.21 0.15
C HIS A 174 -3.01 1.13 -0.18
N PHE A 175 -2.58 1.76 -1.25
CA PHE A 175 -3.22 3.01 -1.69
C PHE A 175 -3.13 3.21 -3.20
N HIS A 176 -4.07 4.01 -3.68
CA HIS A 176 -4.01 4.65 -4.98
C HIS A 176 -3.49 6.06 -4.79
N ILE A 177 -2.65 6.53 -5.71
CA ILE A 177 -2.08 7.88 -5.66
C ILE A 177 -2.38 8.63 -6.95
N PHE A 178 -2.63 9.92 -6.81
CA PHE A 178 -2.77 10.87 -7.90
C PHE A 178 -1.74 11.97 -7.65
N MET A 179 -0.88 12.24 -8.61
CA MET A 179 0.25 13.15 -8.42
C MET A 179 0.50 13.98 -9.67
N GLY A 180 0.87 15.24 -9.46
CA GLY A 180 1.13 16.18 -10.53
C GLY A 180 1.51 17.56 -10.03
N SER A 181 1.76 18.50 -10.95
CA SER A 181 2.22 19.85 -10.59
C SER A 181 1.32 20.96 -11.12
N GLU A 182 0.17 20.64 -11.71
CA GLU A 182 -0.76 21.61 -12.25
C GLU A 182 -1.64 22.22 -11.14
N SER A 183 -2.53 21.41 -10.56
CA SER A 183 -3.40 21.82 -9.44
C SER A 183 -4.06 20.61 -8.78
N GLN A 184 -4.56 20.79 -7.54
CA GLN A 184 -5.40 19.81 -6.86
C GLN A 184 -6.68 19.53 -7.67
N ASP A 185 -7.30 20.56 -8.25
CA ASP A 185 -8.53 20.41 -9.02
C ASP A 185 -8.32 19.62 -10.33
N ALA A 186 -7.15 19.72 -10.95
CA ALA A 186 -6.80 18.90 -12.11
C ALA A 186 -6.70 17.42 -11.71
N LEU A 187 -6.04 17.11 -10.58
CA LEU A 187 -5.93 15.75 -10.06
C LEU A 187 -7.29 15.17 -9.62
N LEU A 188 -8.20 15.99 -9.08
CA LEU A 188 -9.55 15.52 -8.70
C LEU A 188 -10.38 15.07 -9.91
N LYS A 189 -10.06 15.54 -11.11
CA LYS A 189 -10.72 15.13 -12.37
C LYS A 189 -10.13 13.87 -12.97
N GLU A 190 -8.92 13.45 -12.52
CA GLU A 190 -8.28 12.23 -12.99
C GLU A 190 -9.01 11.00 -12.44
N MET A 191 -9.60 10.19 -13.32
CA MET A 191 -10.36 9.00 -12.98
C MET A 191 -9.84 7.72 -13.65
N ASP A 192 -8.91 7.88 -14.59
CA ASP A 192 -8.46 6.79 -15.44
C ASP A 192 -7.09 6.24 -15.06
N ASN A 193 -6.22 7.09 -14.48
CA ASN A 193 -4.90 6.69 -13.99
C ASN A 193 -4.82 6.84 -12.47
N TRP A 194 -4.65 5.72 -11.81
CA TRP A 194 -4.63 5.58 -10.35
C TRP A 194 -3.57 4.57 -9.92
N PRO A 195 -2.26 4.89 -10.11
CA PRO A 195 -1.16 4.04 -9.68
C PRO A 195 -1.37 3.53 -8.26
N THR A 196 -1.12 2.24 -8.07
CA THR A 196 -1.43 1.52 -6.83
C THR A 196 -0.16 0.96 -6.22
N TYR A 197 -0.07 1.07 -4.89
CA TYR A 197 1.11 0.67 -4.14
C TYR A 197 0.74 -0.22 -2.96
N TYR A 198 1.58 -1.23 -2.73
CA TYR A 198 1.54 -2.14 -1.58
C TYR A 198 2.82 -2.02 -0.77
N PRO A 199 2.84 -2.43 0.52
CA PRO A 199 4.06 -2.43 1.31
C PRO A 199 5.23 -3.15 0.61
N TYR A 200 6.39 -2.53 0.62
CA TYR A 200 7.58 -3.04 -0.08
C TYR A 200 8.05 -4.42 0.42
N ASN A 201 7.80 -4.73 1.68
CA ASN A 201 8.13 -6.02 2.30
C ASN A 201 7.18 -7.17 1.92
N MET A 202 6.10 -6.90 1.21
CA MET A 202 5.24 -7.94 0.67
C MET A 202 5.90 -8.60 -0.55
N THR A 203 5.87 -9.93 -0.58
CA THR A 203 6.24 -10.68 -1.77
C THR A 203 5.19 -10.54 -2.87
N LYS A 204 5.56 -10.79 -4.11
CA LYS A 204 4.62 -10.81 -5.25
C LYS A 204 3.39 -11.69 -4.96
N ALA A 205 3.62 -12.89 -4.41
CA ALA A 205 2.54 -13.83 -4.08
C ALA A 205 1.58 -13.25 -3.05
N GLN A 206 2.08 -12.53 -2.05
CA GLN A 206 1.25 -11.86 -1.03
C GLN A 206 0.43 -10.71 -1.64
N VAL A 207 1.03 -9.90 -2.52
CA VAL A 207 0.29 -8.84 -3.22
C VAL A 207 -0.83 -9.42 -4.09
N VAL A 208 -0.54 -10.49 -4.84
CA VAL A 208 -1.54 -11.18 -5.67
C VAL A 208 -2.66 -11.75 -4.81
N ASP A 209 -2.33 -12.37 -3.67
CA ASP A 209 -3.32 -12.94 -2.74
C ASP A 209 -4.24 -11.85 -2.16
N GLU A 210 -3.68 -10.74 -1.69
CA GLU A 210 -4.47 -9.59 -1.22
C GLU A 210 -5.42 -9.08 -2.33
N MET A 211 -4.92 -8.90 -3.55
CA MET A 211 -5.74 -8.44 -4.68
C MET A 211 -6.82 -9.45 -5.12
N LEU A 212 -6.62 -10.73 -4.86
CA LEU A 212 -7.63 -11.77 -5.09
C LEU A 212 -8.76 -11.70 -4.06
N HIS A 213 -8.52 -11.20 -2.85
CA HIS A 213 -9.51 -11.15 -1.77
C HIS A 213 -10.16 -9.76 -1.63
N HIS A 214 -9.71 -8.82 -2.44
CA HIS A 214 -10.26 -7.45 -2.52
C HIS A 214 -11.50 -7.34 -3.47
#